data_f5838400e05367f7d40419ce054d6be4
#
_entry.id   f5838400e05367f7d40419ce054d6be4
#
_cell.length_a   1.000
_cell.length_b   1.000
_cell.length_c   1.000
_cell.angle_alpha   90.00
_cell.angle_beta   90.00
_cell.angle_gamma   90.00
#
_symmetry.space_group_name_H-M   'P 1'
#
loop_
_entity.id
_entity.type
_entity.pdbx_description
1 polymer ?
#
loop_
_entity_poly.entity_id
_entity_poly.type
_entity_poly.pdbx_seq_one_letter_code
_entity_poly.pdbx_strand_id
1 'polypeptide(L)'
;MEENYKDEMIVIDNVNRYNEIFGLETKHPLVSIIDLTKSTTWPTRAWFRYEVYALFLKNVKCGDIKYGRQYYDYQDGTIVCFGPGQITDLELIQNIQPNAHGLLFHPDLIRGTSLGQEIKNYSFFSYETNEALHLSEEERQIVMDCLQKIAIELNHAIDRHSRRLICTNIRLLLDYCMRFYERQFETRNKVNNDIIVRFEHLLNEYFEGDAPQHLGLPSVKYFADKVFLSPNYFGDMIRKQTGK
;
A
#
# COMPACT_ATOMS: atom_id res chain seq x y z
N MET A 1 1.22 -23.53 20.14
CA MET A 1 -0.24 -23.53 19.93
C MET A 1 -0.45 -22.82 18.61
N GLU A 2 -0.75 -23.59 17.55
CA GLU A 2 -1.11 -23.02 16.24
C GLU A 2 -2.55 -22.48 16.37
N GLU A 3 -2.70 -21.17 16.51
CA GLU A 3 -3.99 -20.55 16.31
C GLU A 3 -4.32 -20.64 14.82
N ASN A 4 -5.26 -21.49 14.48
CA ASN A 4 -5.77 -21.71 13.13
C ASN A 4 -6.69 -20.54 12.75
N TYR A 5 -6.14 -19.47 12.19
CA TYR A 5 -6.90 -18.32 11.64
C TYR A 5 -7.55 -18.64 10.27
N LYS A 6 -7.95 -19.89 10.04
CA LYS A 6 -8.67 -20.26 8.80
C LYS A 6 -10.02 -19.56 8.78
N ASP A 7 -10.20 -18.65 7.82
CA ASP A 7 -11.44 -17.93 7.45
C ASP A 7 -11.91 -16.83 8.42
N GLU A 8 -11.10 -16.36 9.38
CA GLU A 8 -11.45 -15.26 10.26
C GLU A 8 -10.87 -13.94 9.77
N MET A 9 -11.70 -12.88 9.74
CA MET A 9 -11.26 -11.54 9.43
C MET A 9 -10.61 -10.90 10.66
N ILE A 10 -9.33 -10.62 10.58
CA ILE A 10 -8.56 -9.94 11.62
C ILE A 10 -8.60 -8.44 11.38
N VAL A 11 -9.13 -7.69 12.33
CA VAL A 11 -9.14 -6.22 12.27
C VAL A 11 -7.85 -5.69 12.89
N ILE A 12 -7.09 -4.92 12.13
CA ILE A 12 -5.91 -4.19 12.58
C ILE A 12 -6.34 -2.76 12.90
N ASP A 13 -6.95 -2.57 14.05
CA ASP A 13 -7.47 -1.29 14.52
C ASP A 13 -6.40 -0.39 15.15
N ASN A 14 -5.27 -0.98 15.54
CA ASN A 14 -4.12 -0.25 16.10
C ASN A 14 -2.80 -1.01 15.82
N VAL A 15 -1.67 -0.33 16.02
CA VAL A 15 -0.34 -0.89 15.74
C VAL A 15 0.02 -2.06 16.68
N ASN A 16 -0.45 -2.03 17.93
CA ASN A 16 -0.18 -3.08 18.90
C ASN A 16 -0.80 -4.41 18.47
N ARG A 17 -2.03 -4.38 17.95
CA ARG A 17 -2.73 -5.58 17.45
C ARG A 17 -1.93 -6.26 16.34
N TYR A 18 -1.35 -5.50 15.41
CA TYR A 18 -0.48 -6.06 14.38
C TYR A 18 0.78 -6.69 14.99
N ASN A 19 1.44 -5.95 15.89
CA ASN A 19 2.67 -6.42 16.52
C ASN A 19 2.45 -7.72 17.34
N GLU A 20 1.33 -7.82 18.06
CA GLU A 20 0.96 -9.05 18.79
C GLU A 20 0.84 -10.27 17.89
N ILE A 21 0.17 -10.13 16.72
CA ILE A 21 -0.01 -11.23 15.76
C ILE A 21 1.34 -11.73 15.24
N PHE A 22 2.29 -10.82 15.00
CA PHE A 22 3.60 -11.15 14.46
C PHE A 22 4.68 -11.34 15.55
N GLY A 23 4.31 -11.27 16.85
CA GLY A 23 5.24 -11.41 17.97
C GLY A 23 6.32 -10.33 18.01
N LEU A 24 5.97 -9.10 17.63
CA LEU A 24 6.85 -7.93 17.60
C LEU A 24 6.62 -7.02 18.80
N GLU A 25 7.65 -6.26 19.20
CA GLU A 25 7.57 -5.27 20.29
C GLU A 25 6.84 -4.01 19.84
N THR A 26 5.94 -3.49 20.70
CA THR A 26 5.28 -2.19 20.50
C THR A 26 5.99 -1.10 21.32
N LYS A 27 6.65 -0.16 20.65
CA LYS A 27 7.38 0.97 21.28
C LYS A 27 6.55 2.24 21.37
N HIS A 28 5.55 2.41 20.53
CA HIS A 28 4.70 3.58 20.49
C HIS A 28 3.26 3.18 20.13
N PRO A 29 2.22 3.74 20.79
CA PRO A 29 0.83 3.30 20.58
C PRO A 29 0.26 3.64 19.21
N LEU A 30 0.80 4.63 18.49
CA LEU A 30 0.25 5.14 17.24
C LEU A 30 1.13 4.90 16.02
N VAL A 31 2.35 4.37 16.19
CA VAL A 31 3.27 4.09 15.08
C VAL A 31 4.19 2.92 15.40
N SER A 32 4.46 2.08 14.42
CA SER A 32 5.40 0.96 14.53
C SER A 32 6.22 0.81 13.25
N ILE A 33 7.52 0.60 13.43
CA ILE A 33 8.39 0.10 12.36
C ILE A 33 8.40 -1.42 12.45
N ILE A 34 8.04 -2.06 11.36
CA ILE A 34 7.90 -3.50 11.24
C ILE A 34 9.17 -4.08 10.63
N ASP A 35 9.69 -5.10 11.26
CA ASP A 35 10.78 -5.94 10.73
C ASP A 35 10.35 -7.40 10.88
N LEU A 36 9.76 -7.96 9.82
CA LEU A 36 9.23 -9.33 9.86
C LEU A 36 10.31 -10.40 9.95
N THR A 37 11.58 -10.05 9.73
CA THR A 37 12.69 -10.98 9.97
C THR A 37 12.84 -11.31 11.47
N LYS A 38 12.28 -10.46 12.34
CA LYS A 38 12.26 -10.62 13.79
C LYS A 38 10.95 -11.19 14.33
N SER A 39 9.98 -11.45 13.45
CA SER A 39 8.71 -12.02 13.88
C SER A 39 8.90 -13.41 14.47
N THR A 40 8.23 -13.68 15.58
CA THR A 40 8.25 -14.98 16.26
C THR A 40 7.03 -15.82 15.95
N THR A 41 5.98 -15.18 15.46
CA THR A 41 4.71 -15.79 15.05
C THR A 41 4.22 -15.14 13.76
N TRP A 42 3.49 -15.87 12.92
CA TRP A 42 2.76 -15.32 11.78
C TRP A 42 1.63 -16.26 11.36
N PRO A 43 0.50 -15.72 10.87
CA PRO A 43 -0.56 -16.54 10.31
C PRO A 43 -0.13 -17.09 8.95
N THR A 44 -0.47 -18.34 8.64
CA THR A 44 -0.24 -18.92 7.32
C THR A 44 -1.26 -18.42 6.30
N ARG A 45 -2.47 -18.13 6.76
CA ARG A 45 -3.53 -17.50 5.97
C ARG A 45 -4.44 -16.71 6.89
N ALA A 46 -4.72 -15.44 6.51
CA ALA A 46 -5.65 -14.58 7.23
C ALA A 46 -6.18 -13.46 6.33
N TRP A 47 -7.43 -13.07 6.59
CA TRP A 47 -8.00 -11.84 6.05
C TRP A 47 -7.70 -10.70 7.03
N PHE A 48 -7.00 -9.66 6.57
CA PHE A 48 -6.75 -8.45 7.34
C PHE A 48 -7.60 -7.30 6.86
N ARG A 49 -8.31 -6.63 7.78
CA ARG A 49 -8.91 -5.32 7.56
C ARG A 49 -8.09 -4.28 8.31
N TYR A 50 -7.47 -3.38 7.58
CA TYR A 50 -6.66 -2.32 8.17
C TYR A 50 -7.53 -1.12 8.53
N GLU A 51 -7.44 -0.62 9.77
CA GLU A 51 -7.95 0.67 10.22
C GLU A 51 -6.79 1.65 10.48
N VAL A 52 -5.60 1.25 10.13
CA VAL A 52 -4.34 2.01 10.18
C VAL A 52 -3.77 2.15 8.76
N TYR A 53 -2.91 3.13 8.57
CA TYR A 53 -2.07 3.19 7.39
C TYR A 53 -0.92 2.19 7.52
N ALA A 54 -0.67 1.43 6.48
CA ALA A 54 0.41 0.48 6.41
C ALA A 54 1.20 0.59 5.10
N LEU A 55 2.51 0.49 5.19
CA LEU A 55 3.43 0.42 4.06
C LEU A 55 4.40 -0.72 4.31
N PHE A 56 4.53 -1.65 3.36
CA PHE A 56 5.45 -2.77 3.45
C PHE A 56 6.38 -2.83 2.25
N LEU A 57 7.67 -2.79 2.52
CA LEU A 57 8.74 -3.11 1.59
C LEU A 57 9.06 -4.60 1.70
N LYS A 58 8.82 -5.36 0.65
CA LYS A 58 9.15 -6.78 0.56
C LYS A 58 10.52 -6.98 -0.05
N ASN A 59 11.30 -7.87 0.56
CA ASN A 59 12.67 -8.16 0.15
C ASN A 59 12.82 -9.54 -0.50
N VAL A 60 11.82 -10.42 -0.35
CA VAL A 60 11.81 -11.78 -0.93
C VAL A 60 10.37 -12.20 -1.26
N LYS A 61 10.24 -13.17 -2.15
CA LYS A 61 8.96 -13.82 -2.44
C LYS A 61 8.58 -14.73 -1.27
N CYS A 62 7.88 -14.19 -0.29
CA CYS A 62 7.49 -14.90 0.94
C CYS A 62 6.03 -15.35 0.97
N GLY A 63 5.29 -15.17 -0.12
CA GLY A 63 3.88 -15.57 -0.24
C GLY A 63 3.13 -14.75 -1.28
N ASP A 64 1.94 -15.19 -1.61
CA ASP A 64 1.04 -14.47 -2.49
C ASP A 64 0.08 -13.63 -1.63
N ILE A 65 -0.03 -12.34 -1.91
CA ILE A 65 -1.12 -11.52 -1.37
C ILE A 65 -2.20 -11.46 -2.45
N LYS A 66 -3.39 -11.91 -2.09
CA LYS A 66 -4.58 -11.82 -2.94
C LYS A 66 -5.35 -10.56 -2.59
N TYR A 67 -5.76 -9.83 -3.62
CA TYR A 67 -6.78 -8.82 -3.52
C TYR A 67 -7.94 -9.22 -4.43
N GLY A 68 -9.06 -9.59 -3.85
CA GLY A 68 -10.19 -10.13 -4.60
C GLY A 68 -9.85 -11.42 -5.36
N ARG A 69 -9.95 -11.40 -6.70
CA ARG A 69 -9.74 -12.57 -7.57
C ARG A 69 -8.39 -12.66 -8.26
N GLN A 70 -7.46 -11.71 -8.01
CA GLN A 70 -6.18 -11.66 -8.71
C GLN A 70 -5.02 -12.03 -7.80
N TYR A 71 -4.03 -12.77 -8.35
CA TYR A 71 -2.78 -13.14 -7.72
C TYR A 71 -1.68 -12.16 -8.12
N TYR A 72 -0.75 -11.93 -7.19
CA TYR A 72 0.38 -11.05 -7.42
C TYR A 72 1.71 -11.76 -7.37
N ASP A 73 2.53 -11.48 -8.40
CA ASP A 73 3.94 -11.84 -8.44
C ASP A 73 4.75 -10.70 -7.77
N TYR A 74 5.08 -10.90 -6.49
CA TYR A 74 5.94 -9.99 -5.75
C TYR A 74 7.39 -10.26 -6.10
N GLN A 75 8.03 -9.27 -6.70
CA GLN A 75 9.47 -9.25 -6.89
C GLN A 75 10.17 -8.59 -5.69
N ASP A 76 11.46 -8.86 -5.52
CA ASP A 76 12.29 -8.18 -4.52
C ASP A 76 12.27 -6.66 -4.73
N GLY A 77 12.20 -5.91 -3.62
CA GLY A 77 12.15 -4.45 -3.70
C GLY A 77 10.78 -3.87 -4.09
N THR A 78 9.69 -4.51 -3.68
CA THR A 78 8.33 -4.05 -3.96
C THR A 78 7.68 -3.43 -2.72
N ILE A 79 7.07 -2.24 -2.89
CA ILE A 79 6.25 -1.61 -1.85
C ILE A 79 4.77 -1.84 -2.14
N VAL A 80 4.05 -2.21 -1.08
CA VAL A 80 2.58 -2.20 -1.02
C VAL A 80 2.11 -1.28 0.09
N CYS A 81 1.03 -0.56 -0.16
CA CYS A 81 0.44 0.37 0.80
C CYS A 81 -1.02 0.02 1.04
N PHE A 82 -1.46 0.14 2.28
CA PHE A 82 -2.85 -0.06 2.68
C PHE A 82 -3.32 1.13 3.50
N GLY A 83 -4.47 1.68 3.12
CA GLY A 83 -5.16 2.70 3.88
C GLY A 83 -6.25 2.11 4.80
N PRO A 84 -6.77 2.92 5.74
CA PRO A 84 -7.90 2.52 6.58
C PRO A 84 -9.11 2.07 5.76
N GLY A 85 -9.73 0.94 6.16
CA GLY A 85 -10.88 0.32 5.49
C GLY A 85 -10.51 -0.73 4.44
N GLN A 86 -9.24 -0.87 4.06
CA GLN A 86 -8.84 -1.89 3.07
C GLN A 86 -8.76 -3.28 3.68
N ILE A 87 -9.15 -4.27 2.87
CA ILE A 87 -9.14 -5.69 3.22
C ILE A 87 -8.14 -6.41 2.32
N THR A 88 -7.30 -7.24 2.91
CA THR A 88 -6.34 -8.07 2.19
C THR A 88 -6.46 -9.53 2.60
N ASP A 89 -6.32 -10.44 1.65
CA ASP A 89 -6.10 -11.87 1.91
C ASP A 89 -4.58 -12.11 1.92
N LEU A 90 -4.04 -12.41 3.09
CA LEU A 90 -2.63 -12.74 3.27
C LEU A 90 -2.47 -14.25 3.32
N GLU A 91 -1.76 -14.80 2.35
CA GLU A 91 -1.34 -16.20 2.35
C GLU A 91 0.19 -16.24 2.40
N LEU A 92 0.75 -16.71 3.51
CA LEU A 92 2.20 -16.87 3.70
C LEU A 92 2.58 -18.33 3.48
N ILE A 93 3.72 -18.53 2.85
CA ILE A 93 4.24 -19.88 2.62
C ILE A 93 4.62 -20.48 3.98
N GLN A 94 4.06 -21.66 4.27
CA GLN A 94 4.33 -22.37 5.49
C GLN A 94 5.84 -22.66 5.65
N ASN A 95 6.38 -22.44 6.84
CA ASN A 95 7.80 -22.62 7.17
C ASN A 95 8.81 -21.65 6.48
N ILE A 96 8.34 -20.62 5.79
CA ILE A 96 9.20 -19.54 5.31
C ILE A 96 8.93 -18.31 6.15
N GLN A 97 9.97 -17.84 6.87
CA GLN A 97 9.86 -16.62 7.65
C GLN A 97 9.63 -15.43 6.72
N PRO A 98 8.61 -14.60 6.97
CA PRO A 98 8.38 -13.40 6.19
C PRO A 98 9.59 -12.47 6.25
N ASN A 99 9.99 -11.91 5.11
CA ASN A 99 11.07 -10.95 5.04
C ASN A 99 10.55 -9.66 4.40
N ALA A 100 10.03 -8.79 5.25
CA ALA A 100 9.57 -7.47 4.84
C ALA A 100 9.87 -6.46 5.95
N HIS A 101 10.13 -5.23 5.54
CA HIS A 101 10.20 -4.08 6.43
C HIS A 101 8.99 -3.20 6.19
N GLY A 102 8.51 -2.52 7.21
CA GLY A 102 7.29 -1.73 7.04
C GLY A 102 7.13 -0.63 8.06
N LEU A 103 6.10 0.16 7.81
CA LEU A 103 5.62 1.22 8.69
C LEU A 103 4.12 1.02 8.86
N LEU A 104 3.66 0.98 10.11
CA LEU A 104 2.26 1.14 10.46
C LEU A 104 2.08 2.43 11.25
N PHE A 105 1.03 3.20 10.95
CA PHE A 105 0.66 4.33 11.78
C PHE A 105 -0.86 4.56 11.82
N HIS A 106 -1.34 4.89 13.02
CA HIS A 106 -2.74 5.17 13.25
C HIS A 106 -3.11 6.59 12.75
N PRO A 107 -4.30 6.83 12.21
CA PRO A 107 -4.75 8.16 11.80
C PRO A 107 -4.61 9.24 12.87
N ASP A 108 -4.73 8.90 14.15
CA ASP A 108 -4.57 9.85 15.26
C ASP A 108 -3.15 10.41 15.41
N LEU A 109 -2.13 9.68 14.92
CA LEU A 109 -0.76 10.20 14.90
C LEU A 109 -0.64 11.49 14.09
N ILE A 110 -1.32 11.52 12.94
CA ILE A 110 -1.24 12.61 11.97
C ILE A 110 -2.35 13.65 12.12
N ARG A 111 -3.34 13.40 12.99
CA ARG A 111 -4.46 14.32 13.22
C ARG A 111 -3.97 15.69 13.67
N GLY A 112 -4.39 16.78 12.97
CA GLY A 112 -3.98 18.15 13.25
C GLY A 112 -2.56 18.51 12.83
N THR A 113 -1.87 17.65 12.07
CA THR A 113 -0.57 17.95 11.46
C THR A 113 -0.74 18.28 9.97
N SER A 114 0.31 18.86 9.35
CA SER A 114 0.34 19.08 7.89
C SER A 114 0.20 17.76 7.11
N LEU A 115 0.83 16.68 7.59
CA LEU A 115 0.68 15.36 7.00
C LEU A 115 -0.77 14.88 7.03
N GLY A 116 -1.50 15.12 8.13
CA GLY A 116 -2.91 14.76 8.22
C GLY A 116 -3.82 15.53 7.27
N GLN A 117 -3.46 16.75 6.90
CA GLN A 117 -4.17 17.53 5.88
C GLN A 117 -3.91 17.01 4.46
N GLU A 118 -2.71 16.51 4.23
CA GLU A 118 -2.21 16.09 2.91
C GLU A 118 -2.33 14.58 2.65
N ILE A 119 -2.64 13.76 3.66
CA ILE A 119 -2.64 12.29 3.56
C ILE A 119 -3.52 11.76 2.42
N LYS A 120 -4.63 12.44 2.12
CA LYS A 120 -5.52 12.09 1.00
C LYS A 120 -4.91 12.29 -0.38
N ASN A 121 -3.79 13.03 -0.49
CA ASN A 121 -3.09 13.26 -1.75
C ASN A 121 -2.18 12.07 -2.11
N TYR A 122 -1.90 11.19 -1.15
CA TYR A 122 -1.15 9.95 -1.38
C TYR A 122 -2.12 8.84 -1.84
N SER A 123 -2.52 8.92 -3.12
CA SER A 123 -3.53 8.04 -3.75
C SER A 123 -3.19 6.56 -3.68
N PHE A 124 -1.91 6.23 -3.58
CA PHE A 124 -1.42 4.85 -3.51
C PHE A 124 -1.87 4.07 -2.26
N PHE A 125 -2.36 4.74 -1.22
CA PHE A 125 -3.04 4.06 -0.11
C PHE A 125 -4.41 3.49 -0.50
N SER A 126 -4.89 3.80 -1.70
CA SER A 126 -6.16 3.30 -2.26
C SER A 126 -5.94 2.45 -3.52
N TYR A 127 -4.67 2.14 -3.85
CA TYR A 127 -4.34 1.24 -4.96
C TYR A 127 -4.57 -0.21 -4.55
N GLU A 128 -4.76 -1.06 -5.54
CA GLU A 128 -4.78 -2.50 -5.33
C GLU A 128 -3.35 -3.04 -5.19
N THR A 129 -3.21 -4.21 -4.59
CA THR A 129 -1.88 -4.81 -4.36
C THR A 129 -1.13 -5.14 -5.64
N ASN A 130 -1.83 -5.28 -6.76
CA ASN A 130 -1.29 -5.47 -8.11
C ASN A 130 -0.64 -4.23 -8.69
N GLU A 131 -0.91 -3.13 -8.13
CA GLU A 131 -0.40 -1.85 -8.51
C GLU A 131 0.78 -1.46 -7.62
N ALA A 132 1.46 -2.48 -7.09
CA ALA A 132 2.61 -2.32 -6.21
C ALA A 132 3.72 -1.50 -6.86
N LEU A 133 4.40 -0.72 -6.04
CA LEU A 133 5.55 0.07 -6.46
C LEU A 133 6.80 -0.81 -6.53
N HIS A 134 7.41 -0.88 -7.71
CA HIS A 134 8.69 -1.56 -7.91
C HIS A 134 9.84 -0.56 -7.79
N LEU A 135 10.80 -0.89 -6.96
CA LEU A 135 11.95 -0.04 -6.64
C LEU A 135 13.22 -0.49 -7.33
N SER A 136 14.08 0.46 -7.71
CA SER A 136 15.50 0.20 -7.93
C SER A 136 16.20 -0.01 -6.59
N GLU A 137 17.44 -0.52 -6.61
CA GLU A 137 18.21 -0.71 -5.38
C GLU A 137 18.50 0.62 -4.67
N GLU A 138 18.75 1.70 -5.41
CA GLU A 138 18.92 3.05 -4.86
C GLU A 138 17.65 3.55 -4.18
N GLU A 139 16.48 3.40 -4.83
CA GLU A 139 15.19 3.77 -4.27
C GLU A 139 14.84 2.94 -3.03
N ARG A 140 15.17 1.65 -3.04
CA ARG A 140 15.02 0.75 -1.91
C ARG A 140 15.83 1.24 -0.72
N GLN A 141 17.08 1.64 -0.93
CA GLN A 141 17.94 2.18 0.14
C GLN A 141 17.36 3.46 0.73
N ILE A 142 16.86 4.37 -0.11
CA ILE A 142 16.18 5.60 0.36
C ILE A 142 15.00 5.28 1.28
N VAL A 143 14.18 4.30 0.91
CA VAL A 143 13.05 3.84 1.74
C VAL A 143 13.53 3.30 3.07
N MET A 144 14.56 2.43 3.06
CA MET A 144 15.14 1.86 4.28
C MET A 144 15.71 2.94 5.19
N ASP A 145 16.38 3.95 4.65
CA ASP A 145 16.92 5.08 5.43
C ASP A 145 15.80 5.90 6.09
N CYS A 146 14.68 6.10 5.41
CA CYS A 146 13.51 6.76 6.00
C CYS A 146 12.91 5.94 7.14
N LEU A 147 12.73 4.62 6.96
CA LEU A 147 12.26 3.72 8.01
C LEU A 147 13.22 3.73 9.22
N GLN A 148 14.53 3.70 8.97
CA GLN A 148 15.53 3.74 10.01
C GLN A 148 15.49 5.04 10.83
N LYS A 149 15.27 6.20 10.20
CA LYS A 149 15.12 7.48 10.92
C LYS A 149 13.93 7.45 11.87
N ILE A 150 12.81 6.89 11.45
CA ILE A 150 11.63 6.72 12.31
C ILE A 150 11.96 5.75 13.47
N ALA A 151 12.63 4.62 13.17
CA ALA A 151 13.02 3.64 14.18
C ALA A 151 13.94 4.24 15.25
N ILE A 152 14.88 5.10 14.86
CA ILE A 152 15.77 5.83 15.79
C ILE A 152 14.94 6.71 16.73
N GLU A 153 13.98 7.46 16.19
CA GLU A 153 13.11 8.32 16.99
C GLU A 153 12.26 7.53 17.99
N LEU A 154 11.76 6.36 17.59
CA LEU A 154 10.98 5.46 18.46
C LEU A 154 11.82 4.80 19.58
N ASN A 155 13.15 4.81 19.46
CA ASN A 155 14.06 4.32 20.50
C ASN A 155 14.48 5.40 21.49
N HIS A 156 14.21 6.68 21.21
CA HIS A 156 14.47 7.78 22.15
C HIS A 156 13.31 7.94 23.14
N ALA A 157 13.58 8.62 24.25
CA ALA A 157 12.53 9.03 25.17
C ALA A 157 11.56 9.99 24.44
N ILE A 158 10.26 9.72 24.54
CA ILE A 158 9.22 10.55 23.91
C ILE A 158 9.23 11.94 24.55
N ASP A 159 9.37 12.97 23.72
CA ASP A 159 9.32 14.36 24.10
C ASP A 159 8.33 15.18 23.24
N ARG A 160 8.26 16.48 23.46
CA ARG A 160 7.38 17.40 22.72
C ARG A 160 7.69 17.49 21.21
N HIS A 161 8.86 17.04 20.75
CA HIS A 161 9.31 17.08 19.37
C HIS A 161 9.11 15.76 18.64
N SER A 162 9.02 14.65 19.37
CA SER A 162 8.98 13.29 18.81
C SER A 162 7.87 13.11 17.78
N ARG A 163 6.63 13.53 18.10
CA ARG A 163 5.52 13.44 17.15
C ARG A 163 5.79 14.19 15.85
N ARG A 164 6.37 15.40 15.94
CA ARG A 164 6.70 16.21 14.76
C ARG A 164 7.77 15.56 13.92
N LEU A 165 8.84 15.04 14.55
CA LEU A 165 9.95 14.37 13.86
C LEU A 165 9.46 13.09 13.18
N ILE A 166 8.65 12.28 13.85
CA ILE A 166 8.05 11.08 13.29
C ILE A 166 7.19 11.46 12.07
N CYS A 167 6.25 12.39 12.20
CA CYS A 167 5.38 12.80 11.09
C CYS A 167 6.17 13.39 9.91
N THR A 168 7.26 14.11 10.16
CA THR A 168 8.13 14.67 9.11
C THR A 168 8.85 13.55 8.34
N ASN A 169 9.38 12.54 9.03
CA ASN A 169 10.03 11.41 8.38
C ASN A 169 9.01 10.51 7.63
N ILE A 170 7.81 10.34 8.17
CA ILE A 170 6.71 9.65 7.45
C ILE A 170 6.38 10.43 6.17
N ARG A 171 6.20 11.75 6.26
CA ARG A 171 5.94 12.57 5.07
C ARG A 171 7.03 12.42 4.02
N LEU A 172 8.30 12.51 4.42
CA LEU A 172 9.44 12.33 3.51
C LEU A 172 9.39 10.97 2.80
N LEU A 173 9.11 9.89 3.53
CA LEU A 173 8.95 8.55 2.96
C LEU A 173 7.81 8.52 1.93
N LEU A 174 6.65 9.09 2.26
CA LEU A 174 5.49 9.10 1.36
C LEU A 174 5.74 9.95 0.10
N ASP A 175 6.44 11.09 0.23
CA ASP A 175 6.83 11.94 -0.89
C ASP A 175 7.79 11.19 -1.84
N TYR A 176 8.74 10.41 -1.30
CA TYR A 176 9.57 9.53 -2.12
C TYR A 176 8.76 8.43 -2.82
N CYS A 177 7.82 7.79 -2.13
CA CYS A 177 6.95 6.79 -2.76
C CYS A 177 6.14 7.41 -3.91
N MET A 178 5.61 8.62 -3.74
CA MET A 178 4.90 9.33 -4.81
C MET A 178 5.80 9.56 -6.03
N ARG A 179 7.02 10.08 -5.80
CA ARG A 179 8.01 10.29 -6.87
C ARG A 179 8.34 8.98 -7.61
N PHE A 180 8.47 7.87 -6.88
CA PHE A 180 8.80 6.57 -7.47
C PHE A 180 7.62 5.99 -8.26
N TYR A 181 6.37 6.21 -7.84
CA TYR A 181 5.19 5.89 -8.63
C TYR A 181 5.13 6.70 -9.92
N GLU A 182 5.44 8.00 -9.87
CA GLU A 182 5.51 8.84 -11.07
C GLU A 182 6.55 8.32 -12.06
N ARG A 183 7.76 7.98 -11.60
CA ARG A 183 8.78 7.34 -12.41
C ARG A 183 8.28 5.99 -12.98
N GLN A 184 7.57 5.17 -12.18
CA GLN A 184 7.03 3.89 -12.63
C GLN A 184 5.99 4.08 -13.74
N PHE A 185 5.11 5.06 -13.65
CA PHE A 185 4.18 5.40 -14.74
C PHE A 185 4.92 5.78 -16.03
N GLU A 186 6.01 6.52 -15.94
CA GLU A 186 6.83 6.91 -17.10
C GLU A 186 7.58 5.72 -17.72
N THR A 187 8.18 4.87 -16.89
CA THR A 187 9.01 3.74 -17.38
C THR A 187 8.18 2.58 -17.93
N ARG A 188 6.92 2.43 -17.49
CA ARG A 188 5.98 1.41 -17.98
C ARG A 188 5.17 1.86 -19.20
N ASN A 189 5.63 2.87 -19.94
CA ASN A 189 4.92 3.47 -21.06
C ASN A 189 4.31 2.45 -22.05
N LYS A 190 5.01 1.36 -22.37
CA LYS A 190 4.49 0.35 -23.31
C LYS A 190 3.23 -0.34 -22.76
N VAL A 191 3.27 -0.80 -21.52
CA VAL A 191 2.12 -1.47 -20.86
C VAL A 191 0.99 -0.46 -20.64
N ASN A 192 1.33 0.75 -20.21
CA ASN A 192 0.35 1.81 -20.01
C ASN A 192 -0.30 2.24 -21.35
N ASN A 193 0.46 2.30 -22.44
CA ASN A 193 -0.09 2.59 -23.76
C ASN A 193 -1.08 1.53 -24.22
N ASP A 194 -0.80 0.23 -23.99
CA ASP A 194 -1.74 -0.85 -24.31
C ASP A 194 -3.05 -0.70 -23.52
N ILE A 195 -2.97 -0.29 -22.25
CA ILE A 195 -4.15 -0.01 -21.41
C ILE A 195 -4.90 1.22 -21.92
N ILE A 196 -4.19 2.27 -22.34
CA ILE A 196 -4.79 3.49 -22.87
C ILE A 196 -5.50 3.22 -24.20
N VAL A 197 -4.87 2.50 -25.12
CA VAL A 197 -5.50 2.09 -26.39
C VAL A 197 -6.76 1.27 -26.12
N ARG A 198 -6.71 0.34 -25.16
CA ARG A 198 -7.89 -0.44 -24.76
C ARG A 198 -8.96 0.46 -24.14
N PHE A 199 -8.58 1.41 -23.32
CA PHE A 199 -9.51 2.39 -22.75
C PHE A 199 -10.18 3.25 -23.82
N GLU A 200 -9.40 3.80 -24.78
CA GLU A 200 -9.94 4.59 -25.91
C GLU A 200 -10.94 3.78 -26.73
N HIS A 201 -10.64 2.50 -27.00
CA HIS A 201 -11.58 1.60 -27.67
C HIS A 201 -12.88 1.41 -26.85
N LEU A 202 -12.77 1.13 -25.55
CA LEU A 202 -13.92 0.98 -24.66
C LEU A 202 -14.72 2.28 -24.52
N LEU A 203 -14.07 3.43 -24.55
CA LEU A 203 -14.70 4.75 -24.50
C LEU A 203 -15.52 5.01 -25.75
N ASN A 204 -14.94 4.74 -26.93
CA ASN A 204 -15.62 4.87 -28.22
C ASN A 204 -16.82 3.91 -28.31
N GLU A 205 -16.62 2.63 -27.98
CA GLU A 205 -17.67 1.63 -27.95
C GLU A 205 -18.84 2.03 -27.02
N TYR A 206 -18.54 2.63 -25.87
CA TYR A 206 -19.54 3.11 -24.94
C TYR A 206 -20.40 4.22 -25.55
N PHE A 207 -19.79 5.23 -26.19
CA PHE A 207 -20.50 6.37 -26.75
C PHE A 207 -21.12 6.15 -28.12
N GLU A 208 -20.62 5.19 -28.91
CA GLU A 208 -21.20 4.77 -30.19
C GLU A 208 -22.38 3.80 -30.01
N GLY A 209 -22.45 3.10 -28.86
CA GLY A 209 -23.51 2.18 -28.54
C GLY A 209 -24.68 2.80 -27.77
N ASP A 210 -25.60 1.97 -27.30
CA ASP A 210 -26.79 2.39 -26.55
C ASP A 210 -26.53 2.62 -25.06
N ALA A 211 -25.29 2.38 -24.59
CA ALA A 211 -24.92 2.47 -23.18
C ALA A 211 -25.20 3.85 -22.56
N PRO A 212 -24.93 4.99 -23.23
CA PRO A 212 -25.24 6.30 -22.68
C PRO A 212 -26.72 6.53 -22.38
N GLN A 213 -27.59 5.94 -23.20
CA GLN A 213 -29.04 6.07 -23.05
C GLN A 213 -29.58 5.29 -21.85
N HIS A 214 -28.97 4.17 -21.51
CA HIS A 214 -29.41 3.26 -20.44
C HIS A 214 -28.66 3.46 -19.13
N LEU A 215 -27.36 3.81 -19.18
CA LEU A 215 -26.45 3.89 -18.02
C LEU A 215 -26.00 5.32 -17.69
N GLY A 216 -26.30 6.30 -18.56
CA GLY A 216 -25.87 7.68 -18.39
C GLY A 216 -24.38 7.88 -18.71
N LEU A 217 -23.72 8.86 -18.07
CA LEU A 217 -22.28 9.09 -18.25
C LEU A 217 -21.45 8.02 -17.51
N PRO A 218 -20.42 7.45 -18.18
CA PRO A 218 -19.59 6.42 -17.56
C PRO A 218 -18.73 7.01 -16.43
N SER A 219 -18.55 6.25 -15.37
CA SER A 219 -17.64 6.61 -14.28
C SER A 219 -16.21 6.13 -14.55
N VAL A 220 -15.23 6.74 -13.87
CA VAL A 220 -13.83 6.24 -13.88
C VAL A 220 -13.79 4.77 -13.45
N LYS A 221 -14.58 4.39 -12.45
CA LYS A 221 -14.69 3.01 -11.97
C LYS A 221 -15.13 2.05 -13.07
N TYR A 222 -16.10 2.44 -13.90
CA TYR A 222 -16.61 1.59 -14.99
C TYR A 222 -15.49 1.16 -15.95
N PHE A 223 -14.59 2.08 -16.32
CA PHE A 223 -13.48 1.76 -17.21
C PHE A 223 -12.33 1.07 -16.48
N ALA A 224 -12.02 1.49 -15.25
CA ALA A 224 -11.01 0.85 -14.42
C ALA A 224 -11.30 -0.65 -14.23
N ASP A 225 -12.54 -1.02 -13.90
CA ASP A 225 -12.97 -2.42 -13.77
C ASP A 225 -12.77 -3.21 -15.07
N LYS A 226 -13.00 -2.59 -16.26
CA LYS A 226 -12.82 -3.24 -17.57
C LYS A 226 -11.36 -3.45 -17.97
N VAL A 227 -10.45 -2.62 -17.45
CA VAL A 227 -9.01 -2.75 -17.68
C VAL A 227 -8.28 -3.42 -16.51
N PHE A 228 -9.02 -3.88 -15.49
CA PHE A 228 -8.52 -4.58 -14.30
C PHE A 228 -7.55 -3.75 -13.44
N LEU A 229 -7.89 -2.48 -13.25
CA LEU A 229 -7.15 -1.56 -12.39
C LEU A 229 -8.07 -0.95 -11.33
N SER A 230 -7.47 -0.47 -10.23
CA SER A 230 -8.21 0.34 -9.28
C SER A 230 -8.59 1.70 -9.90
N PRO A 231 -9.73 2.30 -9.53
CA PRO A 231 -10.13 3.60 -10.06
C PRO A 231 -9.10 4.70 -9.83
N ASN A 232 -8.40 4.67 -8.70
CA ASN A 232 -7.39 5.67 -8.36
C ASN A 232 -6.11 5.51 -9.18
N TYR A 233 -5.58 4.27 -9.29
CA TYR A 233 -4.40 4.00 -10.12
C TYR A 233 -4.68 4.33 -11.59
N PHE A 234 -5.83 3.88 -12.12
CA PHE A 234 -6.25 4.19 -13.48
C PHE A 234 -6.36 5.69 -13.71
N GLY A 235 -7.00 6.43 -12.79
CA GLY A 235 -7.11 7.89 -12.86
C GLY A 235 -5.75 8.60 -12.85
N ASP A 236 -4.84 8.19 -11.98
CA ASP A 236 -3.49 8.77 -11.89
C ASP A 236 -2.66 8.47 -13.15
N MET A 237 -2.77 7.24 -13.68
CA MET A 237 -2.14 6.84 -14.94
C MET A 237 -2.64 7.69 -16.12
N ILE A 238 -3.96 7.86 -16.27
CA ILE A 238 -4.55 8.68 -17.35
C ILE A 238 -4.13 10.15 -17.20
N ARG A 239 -4.20 10.69 -15.96
CA ARG A 239 -3.79 12.08 -15.69
C ARG A 239 -2.33 12.33 -16.08
N LYS A 240 -1.43 11.42 -15.73
CA LYS A 240 -0.01 11.52 -16.07
C LYS A 240 0.21 11.48 -17.57
N GLN A 241 -0.53 10.64 -18.30
CA GLN A 241 -0.38 10.47 -19.74
C GLN A 241 -1.00 11.63 -20.55
N THR A 242 -2.10 12.17 -20.07
CA THR A 242 -2.84 13.24 -20.79
C THR A 242 -2.48 14.65 -20.33
N GLY A 243 -1.80 14.78 -19.19
CA GLY A 243 -1.46 16.08 -18.57
C GLY A 243 -2.67 16.83 -17.99
N LYS A 244 -3.80 16.14 -17.76
CA LYS A 244 -5.06 16.74 -17.27
C LYS A 244 -5.42 16.19 -15.90
#